data_782cf6b3710a9673031053e7b200a77e
#
_entry.id   782cf6b3710a9673031053e7b200a77e
#
_cell.length_a   1.000
_cell.length_b   1.000
_cell.length_c   1.000
_cell.angle_alpha   90.00
_cell.angle_beta   90.00
_cell.angle_gamma   90.00
#
_symmetry.space_group_name_H-M   'P 1'
#
loop_
_entity.id
_entity.type
_entity.pdbx_description
1 polymer ?
#
loop_
_entity_poly.entity_id
_entity_poly.type
_entity_poly.pdbx_seq_one_letter_code
_entity_poly.pdbx_strand_id
1 'polypeptide(L)'
;MQQQENSIQDHDLFDLLRERVEQVVDRKMKTPKDYDYLSKSILEKQHENISATTLKRMWGYLSEPVKPRISTLDILAGYVGAESWEDFCRQEQVSSQTIDDEPESSDDELKAADDESQKTAHIQQMTDVVPDKKGPLPWKRITFIVLPLLLIIGLCAFLYFQSKSNMITFADPAVKALCVAHWDTDGDGELSYEEAALVTDLEDVFCEDTTITSFNELQYFTGLTAIGECAFIGCSNLTSIILPNQVKSIDAHAFAGCSTLTSIIFPDNVTRIDMYAFLDCTSLVELHIPQSVTHIGEAAFNGTLGVTTITVDERNPIYDSRNNCNAIIETAANKLVAGCCATVIPTDVTIIDNDAWGGCWSLKSIRLPKNILRIEHGAFNWAITLNAVVSEIKVPFQFEEEAFDHIGGECTLTVPHGTRDAYIAAGWTEEIFKGGIMEANE
;
A
#
# COMPACT_ATOMS: atom_id res chain seq x y z
N MET A 1 -10.74 20.82 -26.54
CA MET A 1 -12.18 21.03 -26.33
C MET A 1 -12.91 19.70 -26.12
N GLN A 2 -12.85 18.71 -27.01
CA GLN A 2 -13.53 17.40 -26.81
C GLN A 2 -13.09 16.57 -25.58
N GLN A 3 -11.87 16.71 -25.09
CA GLN A 3 -11.41 16.02 -23.86
C GLN A 3 -11.88 16.67 -22.57
N GLN A 4 -12.22 17.95 -22.58
CA GLN A 4 -12.78 18.66 -21.41
C GLN A 4 -14.30 18.46 -21.28
N GLU A 5 -15.01 18.32 -22.38
CA GLU A 5 -16.46 18.04 -22.37
C GLU A 5 -16.75 16.60 -21.90
N ASN A 6 -15.94 15.62 -22.31
CA ASN A 6 -16.09 14.23 -21.81
C ASN A 6 -15.80 14.07 -20.31
N SER A 7 -14.91 14.90 -19.74
CA SER A 7 -14.60 14.81 -18.29
C SER A 7 -15.71 15.38 -17.40
N ILE A 8 -16.45 16.36 -17.87
CA ILE A 8 -17.58 16.97 -17.13
C ILE A 8 -18.78 16.00 -17.14
N GLN A 9 -19.09 15.39 -18.28
CA GLN A 9 -20.17 14.39 -18.37
C GLN A 9 -19.92 13.14 -17.52
N ASP A 10 -18.68 12.65 -17.46
CA ASP A 10 -18.30 11.49 -16.65
C ASP A 10 -18.46 11.75 -15.13
N HIS A 11 -18.21 12.98 -14.67
CA HIS A 11 -18.33 13.35 -13.26
C HIS A 11 -19.81 13.35 -12.81
N ASP A 12 -20.69 13.90 -13.62
CA ASP A 12 -22.12 13.94 -13.33
C ASP A 12 -22.75 12.53 -13.29
N LEU A 13 -22.32 11.63 -14.19
CA LEU A 13 -22.80 10.24 -14.22
C LEU A 13 -22.31 9.42 -13.02
N PHE A 14 -21.11 9.71 -12.54
CA PHE A 14 -20.58 9.06 -11.33
C PHE A 14 -21.34 9.50 -10.06
N ASP A 15 -21.65 10.77 -9.95
CA ASP A 15 -22.48 11.28 -8.85
C ASP A 15 -23.87 10.65 -8.87
N LEU A 16 -24.43 10.48 -10.06
CA LEU A 16 -25.72 9.81 -10.24
C LEU A 16 -25.66 8.32 -9.84
N LEU A 17 -24.57 7.61 -10.15
CA LEU A 17 -24.38 6.23 -9.70
C LEU A 17 -24.34 6.14 -8.16
N ARG A 18 -23.63 7.06 -7.49
CA ARG A 18 -23.60 7.14 -6.02
C ARG A 18 -25.00 7.34 -5.43
N GLU A 19 -25.80 8.23 -6.01
CA GLU A 19 -27.17 8.45 -5.57
C GLU A 19 -28.06 7.22 -5.78
N ARG A 20 -27.90 6.49 -6.89
CA ARG A 20 -28.61 5.25 -7.16
C ARG A 20 -28.26 4.15 -6.18
N VAL A 21 -26.96 4.00 -5.86
CA VAL A 21 -26.49 3.05 -4.84
C VAL A 21 -27.11 3.37 -3.48
N GLU A 22 -27.13 4.62 -3.05
CA GLU A 22 -27.75 5.05 -1.79
C GLU A 22 -29.25 4.79 -1.76
N GLN A 23 -29.95 4.91 -2.89
CA GLN A 23 -31.36 4.58 -3.03
C GLN A 23 -31.60 3.06 -2.89
N VAL A 24 -30.76 2.24 -3.54
CA VAL A 24 -30.87 0.77 -3.49
C VAL A 24 -30.61 0.24 -2.08
N VAL A 25 -29.68 0.84 -1.36
CA VAL A 25 -29.34 0.42 0.01
C VAL A 25 -30.25 1.07 1.07
N ASP A 26 -31.10 2.02 0.63
CA ASP A 26 -32.00 2.83 1.49
C ASP A 26 -31.24 3.51 2.65
N ARG A 27 -30.05 4.04 2.33
CA ARG A 27 -29.18 4.67 3.33
C ARG A 27 -28.25 5.71 2.70
N LYS A 28 -28.08 6.84 3.36
CA LYS A 28 -27.07 7.84 3.01
C LYS A 28 -25.72 7.46 3.59
N MET A 29 -24.66 7.56 2.78
CA MET A 29 -23.29 7.26 3.19
C MET A 29 -22.67 8.45 3.92
N LYS A 30 -22.67 8.41 5.26
CA LYS A 30 -22.20 9.51 6.13
C LYS A 30 -21.22 9.09 7.21
N THR A 31 -21.26 7.85 7.64
CA THR A 31 -20.42 7.32 8.72
C THR A 31 -19.63 6.10 8.25
N PRO A 32 -18.48 5.78 8.85
CA PRO A 32 -17.71 4.58 8.52
C PRO A 32 -18.58 3.30 8.46
N LYS A 33 -19.51 3.16 9.40
CA LYS A 33 -20.42 2.00 9.47
C LYS A 33 -21.39 1.89 8.28
N ASP A 34 -21.69 3.00 7.61
CA ASP A 34 -22.55 2.97 6.42
C ASP A 34 -21.82 2.32 5.24
N TYR A 35 -20.51 2.58 5.11
CA TYR A 35 -19.66 1.99 4.07
C TYR A 35 -19.38 0.51 4.35
N ASP A 36 -19.17 0.12 5.62
CA ASP A 36 -19.04 -1.29 6.01
C ASP A 36 -20.32 -2.07 5.70
N TYR A 37 -21.48 -1.45 5.94
CA TYR A 37 -22.77 -2.03 5.59
C TYR A 37 -22.94 -2.17 4.06
N LEU A 38 -22.56 -1.13 3.29
CA LEU A 38 -22.63 -1.16 1.83
C LEU A 38 -21.71 -2.23 1.24
N SER A 39 -20.46 -2.33 1.71
CA SER A 39 -19.50 -3.36 1.31
C SER A 39 -20.05 -4.76 1.50
N LYS A 40 -20.64 -5.07 2.67
CA LYS A 40 -21.30 -6.35 2.95
C LYS A 40 -22.51 -6.60 2.06
N SER A 41 -23.32 -5.57 1.83
CA SER A 41 -24.51 -5.67 0.99
C SER A 41 -24.17 -5.95 -0.49
N ILE A 42 -23.08 -5.37 -0.99
CA ILE A 42 -22.55 -5.64 -2.34
C ILE A 42 -22.08 -7.08 -2.42
N LEU A 43 -21.27 -7.54 -1.45
CA LEU A 43 -20.79 -8.92 -1.40
C LEU A 43 -21.93 -9.94 -1.37
N GLU A 44 -22.96 -9.71 -0.55
CA GLU A 44 -24.12 -10.60 -0.46
C GLU A 44 -24.95 -10.63 -1.75
N LYS A 45 -25.08 -9.51 -2.46
CA LYS A 45 -25.96 -9.36 -3.63
C LYS A 45 -25.27 -9.72 -4.96
N GLN A 46 -23.98 -9.41 -5.09
CA GLN A 46 -23.22 -9.55 -6.34
C GLN A 46 -22.17 -10.68 -6.27
N HIS A 47 -21.84 -11.20 -5.07
CA HIS A 47 -20.71 -12.11 -4.83
C HIS A 47 -19.34 -11.50 -5.23
N GLU A 48 -19.27 -10.18 -5.30
CA GLU A 48 -18.09 -9.38 -5.61
C GLU A 48 -17.73 -8.53 -4.41
N ASN A 49 -16.44 -8.29 -4.17
CA ASN A 49 -15.99 -7.54 -3.00
C ASN A 49 -15.48 -6.15 -3.40
N ILE A 50 -16.08 -5.10 -2.82
CA ILE A 50 -15.52 -3.75 -2.80
C ILE A 50 -15.26 -3.41 -1.34
N SER A 51 -14.01 -3.07 -1.00
CA SER A 51 -13.69 -2.72 0.39
C SER A 51 -14.44 -1.46 0.83
N ALA A 52 -14.77 -1.38 2.10
CA ALA A 52 -15.39 -0.20 2.69
C ALA A 52 -14.52 1.05 2.48
N THR A 53 -13.21 0.88 2.43
CA THR A 53 -12.23 1.94 2.16
C THR A 53 -12.35 2.49 0.76
N THR A 54 -12.42 1.62 -0.25
CA THR A 54 -12.66 2.02 -1.64
C THR A 54 -13.96 2.83 -1.75
N LEU A 55 -15.03 2.36 -1.10
CA LEU A 55 -16.31 3.06 -1.05
C LEU A 55 -16.20 4.44 -0.37
N LYS A 56 -15.46 4.55 0.75
CA LYS A 56 -15.22 5.82 1.45
C LYS A 56 -14.48 6.83 0.56
N ARG A 57 -13.48 6.39 -0.21
CA ARG A 57 -12.78 7.24 -1.20
C ARG A 57 -13.71 7.68 -2.33
N MET A 58 -14.51 6.77 -2.86
CA MET A 58 -15.47 7.05 -3.92
C MET A 58 -16.53 8.08 -3.53
N TRP A 59 -16.96 8.09 -2.27
CA TRP A 59 -17.93 9.06 -1.73
C TRP A 59 -17.26 10.35 -1.21
N GLY A 60 -15.93 10.48 -1.32
CA GLY A 60 -15.19 11.65 -0.82
C GLY A 60 -15.15 11.75 0.69
N TYR A 61 -15.38 10.65 1.41
CA TYR A 61 -15.34 10.64 2.89
C TYR A 61 -13.91 10.75 3.43
N LEU A 62 -12.92 10.18 2.72
CA LEU A 62 -11.50 10.16 3.16
C LEU A 62 -10.63 11.21 2.46
N SER A 63 -11.01 11.65 1.26
CA SER A 63 -10.27 12.60 0.43
C SER A 63 -11.17 13.17 -0.65
N GLU A 64 -10.66 14.08 -1.52
CA GLU A 64 -11.40 14.43 -2.73
C GLU A 64 -11.74 13.16 -3.53
N PRO A 65 -12.95 13.08 -4.11
CA PRO A 65 -13.39 11.87 -4.82
C PRO A 65 -12.42 11.51 -5.94
N VAL A 66 -11.87 10.31 -5.88
CA VAL A 66 -10.99 9.79 -6.93
C VAL A 66 -11.83 9.00 -7.92
N LYS A 67 -11.57 9.14 -9.23
CA LYS A 67 -12.24 8.35 -10.27
C LYS A 67 -11.86 6.87 -10.08
N PRO A 68 -12.82 5.99 -9.77
CA PRO A 68 -12.54 4.59 -9.51
C PRO A 68 -12.18 3.84 -10.79
N ARG A 69 -11.62 2.64 -10.65
CA ARG A 69 -11.34 1.73 -11.78
C ARG A 69 -12.67 1.30 -12.43
N ILE A 70 -12.63 1.01 -13.73
CA ILE A 70 -13.80 0.56 -14.49
C ILE A 70 -14.43 -0.69 -13.85
N SER A 71 -13.61 -1.65 -13.39
CA SER A 71 -14.08 -2.86 -12.70
C SER A 71 -14.90 -2.55 -11.43
N THR A 72 -14.49 -1.55 -10.66
CA THR A 72 -15.24 -1.11 -9.47
C THR A 72 -16.56 -0.43 -9.86
N LEU A 73 -16.56 0.35 -10.94
CA LEU A 73 -17.78 0.95 -11.49
C LEU A 73 -18.74 -0.10 -12.03
N ASP A 74 -18.23 -1.16 -12.65
CA ASP A 74 -19.05 -2.28 -13.15
C ASP A 74 -19.76 -3.02 -12.01
N ILE A 75 -19.06 -3.27 -10.89
CA ILE A 75 -19.66 -3.89 -9.70
C ILE A 75 -20.77 -3.01 -9.13
N LEU A 76 -20.56 -1.70 -9.02
CA LEU A 76 -21.59 -0.77 -8.51
C LEU A 76 -22.76 -0.60 -9.49
N ALA A 77 -22.49 -0.57 -10.79
CA ALA A 77 -23.53 -0.58 -11.82
C ALA A 77 -24.38 -1.87 -11.73
N GLY A 78 -23.74 -3.03 -11.57
CA GLY A 78 -24.41 -4.29 -11.31
C GLY A 78 -25.25 -4.26 -10.03
N TYR A 79 -24.76 -3.61 -8.97
CA TYR A 79 -25.48 -3.49 -7.70
C TYR A 79 -26.78 -2.71 -7.83
N VAL A 80 -26.85 -1.71 -8.72
CA VAL A 80 -28.07 -0.94 -9.04
C VAL A 80 -28.91 -1.51 -10.19
N GLY A 81 -28.46 -2.64 -10.78
CA GLY A 81 -29.24 -3.40 -11.77
C GLY A 81 -28.88 -3.17 -13.24
N ALA A 82 -27.78 -2.48 -13.54
CA ALA A 82 -27.22 -2.38 -14.90
C ALA A 82 -26.28 -3.57 -15.20
N GLU A 83 -26.03 -3.87 -16.48
CA GLU A 83 -25.11 -4.97 -16.85
C GLU A 83 -23.63 -4.58 -16.69
N SER A 84 -23.31 -3.28 -16.85
CA SER A 84 -21.97 -2.71 -16.73
C SER A 84 -22.05 -1.20 -16.49
N TRP A 85 -20.90 -0.57 -16.19
CA TRP A 85 -20.80 0.88 -16.12
C TRP A 85 -21.20 1.57 -17.43
N GLU A 86 -20.81 1.01 -18.57
CA GLU A 86 -21.16 1.54 -19.88
C GLU A 86 -22.68 1.45 -20.15
N ASP A 87 -23.31 0.35 -19.72
CA ASP A 87 -24.77 0.18 -19.83
C ASP A 87 -25.51 1.16 -18.91
N PHE A 88 -25.05 1.36 -17.67
CA PHE A 88 -25.58 2.38 -16.76
C PHE A 88 -25.54 3.78 -17.39
N CYS A 89 -24.37 4.18 -17.93
CA CYS A 89 -24.21 5.46 -18.60
C CYS A 89 -25.19 5.64 -19.78
N ARG A 90 -25.42 4.58 -20.56
CA ARG A 90 -26.34 4.58 -21.69
C ARG A 90 -27.81 4.75 -21.24
N GLN A 91 -28.19 4.02 -20.19
CA GLN A 91 -29.57 4.09 -19.65
C GLN A 91 -29.90 5.49 -19.13
N GLU A 92 -28.98 6.14 -18.42
CA GLU A 92 -29.21 7.47 -17.87
C GLU A 92 -29.18 8.58 -18.95
N GLN A 93 -28.38 8.42 -20.00
CA GLN A 93 -28.41 9.35 -21.16
C GLN A 93 -29.72 9.28 -21.95
N VAL A 94 -30.30 8.09 -22.07
CA VAL A 94 -31.64 7.93 -22.72
C VAL A 94 -32.72 8.51 -21.83
N SER A 95 -32.62 8.37 -20.52
CA SER A 95 -33.60 8.91 -19.56
C SER A 95 -33.62 10.46 -19.54
N SER A 96 -32.44 11.09 -19.75
CA SER A 96 -32.32 12.55 -19.81
C SER A 96 -32.89 13.16 -21.12
N GLN A 97 -32.93 12.40 -22.21
CA GLN A 97 -33.47 12.86 -23.50
C GLN A 97 -35.01 12.76 -23.60
N THR A 98 -35.66 12.06 -22.67
CA THR A 98 -37.13 11.90 -22.65
C THR A 98 -37.87 12.92 -21.79
N ILE A 99 -37.18 13.85 -21.14
CA ILE A 99 -37.79 14.87 -20.25
C ILE A 99 -38.05 16.21 -20.97
N ASP A 100 -37.56 16.41 -22.21
CA ASP A 100 -37.70 17.67 -22.95
C ASP A 100 -38.87 17.74 -23.90
N ASP A 101 -39.80 16.77 -23.92
CA ASP A 101 -40.98 16.75 -24.78
C ASP A 101 -42.28 16.51 -23.98
N GLU A 102 -42.78 17.52 -23.26
CA GLU A 102 -44.22 17.71 -23.06
C GLU A 102 -44.55 19.20 -22.81
N PRO A 103 -45.68 19.73 -23.41
CA PRO A 103 -45.92 21.14 -23.55
C PRO A 103 -46.66 21.76 -22.37
N GLU A 104 -46.39 23.07 -22.23
CA GLU A 104 -47.11 24.00 -21.36
C GLU A 104 -48.64 23.94 -21.50
N SER A 105 -49.35 23.92 -20.36
CA SER A 105 -50.68 24.56 -20.24
C SER A 105 -50.88 25.06 -18.81
N SER A 106 -50.71 26.28 -18.63
CA SER A 106 -51.52 27.40 -18.19
C SER A 106 -52.52 27.19 -17.03
N ASP A 107 -52.49 28.18 -16.18
CA ASP A 107 -53.52 28.84 -15.38
C ASP A 107 -53.79 28.28 -13.97
N ASP A 108 -53.66 29.06 -13.07
CA ASP A 108 -54.26 30.20 -12.41
C ASP A 108 -54.23 30.12 -10.88
N GLU A 109 -53.69 31.18 -10.34
CA GLU A 109 -54.20 32.04 -9.27
C GLU A 109 -54.81 31.44 -7.96
N LEU A 110 -54.36 31.79 -6.82
CA LEU A 110 -54.77 32.97 -6.04
C LEU A 110 -54.26 32.94 -4.59
N LYS A 111 -53.60 34.03 -4.24
CA LYS A 111 -53.75 34.91 -3.06
C LYS A 111 -53.79 34.30 -1.66
N ALA A 112 -52.87 34.75 -0.89
CA ALA A 112 -52.77 36.01 -0.09
C ALA A 112 -53.26 35.75 1.34
N ALA A 113 -52.65 36.17 2.29
CA ALA A 113 -52.26 37.36 2.94
C ALA A 113 -52.24 37.17 4.45
N ASP A 114 -51.23 37.77 5.00
CA ASP A 114 -51.23 38.63 6.22
C ASP A 114 -52.08 38.24 7.43
N ASP A 115 -51.46 38.23 8.56
CA ASP A 115 -51.61 39.37 9.49
C ASP A 115 -50.63 39.33 10.67
N GLU A 116 -49.98 40.46 10.82
CA GLU A 116 -49.29 40.95 11.99
C GLU A 116 -50.30 41.31 13.08
N SER A 117 -49.92 41.30 14.32
CA SER A 117 -50.07 42.42 15.23
C SER A 117 -50.27 42.06 16.72
N GLN A 118 -49.33 42.48 17.45
CA GLN A 118 -49.42 43.40 18.62
C GLN A 118 -50.46 43.14 19.72
N LYS A 119 -49.95 43.11 20.92
CA LYS A 119 -50.13 44.16 21.98
C LYS A 119 -49.52 43.72 23.31
N THR A 120 -48.46 44.36 23.69
CA THR A 120 -48.24 45.42 24.68
C THR A 120 -49.16 45.45 25.90
N ALA A 121 -48.47 45.38 27.03
CA ALA A 121 -48.65 46.17 28.30
C ALA A 121 -49.84 45.88 29.21
N HIS A 122 -49.51 45.53 30.42
CA HIS A 122 -49.93 46.32 31.59
C HIS A 122 -48.95 46.24 32.73
N ILE A 123 -48.63 47.43 33.21
CA ILE A 123 -47.75 47.82 34.34
C ILE A 123 -48.58 47.87 35.62
N GLN A 124 -47.85 47.61 36.76
CA GLN A 124 -48.11 48.08 38.16
C GLN A 124 -48.97 47.16 39.04
N GLN A 125 -48.42 46.67 40.09
CA GLN A 125 -48.24 47.40 41.34
C GLN A 125 -47.38 46.63 42.37
N MET A 126 -46.55 47.44 42.99
CA MET A 126 -45.76 47.27 44.19
C MET A 126 -46.43 46.51 45.36
N THR A 127 -45.67 45.65 46.01
CA THR A 127 -45.62 45.63 47.47
C THR A 127 -44.23 45.28 47.93
N ASP A 128 -43.74 46.08 48.85
CA ASP A 128 -42.46 45.96 49.60
C ASP A 128 -42.33 44.62 50.27
N VAL A 129 -41.22 43.89 50.03
CA VAL A 129 -40.75 42.84 50.89
C VAL A 129 -39.27 43.11 51.24
N VAL A 130 -39.05 43.34 52.51
CA VAL A 130 -37.81 43.56 53.21
C VAL A 130 -36.76 42.55 52.83
N PRO A 131 -35.48 42.93 52.59
CA PRO A 131 -34.44 41.97 52.26
C PRO A 131 -34.05 41.18 53.52
N ASP A 132 -34.36 39.92 53.52
CA ASP A 132 -33.89 38.98 54.53
C ASP A 132 -32.37 38.83 54.39
N LYS A 133 -31.64 39.25 55.41
CA LYS A 133 -30.20 39.11 55.56
C LYS A 133 -29.89 37.64 55.75
N LYS A 134 -29.62 36.95 54.59
CA LYS A 134 -28.97 35.63 54.60
C LYS A 134 -27.56 35.82 55.13
N GLY A 135 -27.35 35.38 56.40
CA GLY A 135 -26.04 35.31 56.99
C GLY A 135 -25.06 34.46 56.15
N PRO A 136 -23.73 34.63 56.33
CA PRO A 136 -22.75 33.90 55.56
C PRO A 136 -22.98 32.38 55.71
N LEU A 137 -23.06 31.65 54.59
CA LEU A 137 -23.14 30.19 54.58
C LEU A 137 -22.03 29.63 55.48
N PRO A 138 -22.33 28.72 56.42
CA PRO A 138 -21.31 28.17 57.30
C PRO A 138 -20.22 27.46 56.47
N TRP A 139 -18.99 27.90 56.63
CA TRP A 139 -17.79 27.46 55.89
C TRP A 139 -17.67 25.95 55.80
N LYS A 140 -18.17 25.21 56.80
CA LYS A 140 -18.26 23.74 56.79
C LYS A 140 -19.15 23.16 55.65
N ARG A 141 -20.17 23.88 55.16
CA ARG A 141 -21.01 23.43 54.02
C ARG A 141 -20.34 23.70 52.69
N ILE A 142 -19.52 24.75 52.60
CA ILE A 142 -18.74 25.07 51.39
C ILE A 142 -17.64 24.03 51.18
N THR A 143 -16.95 23.58 52.23
CA THR A 143 -15.90 22.54 52.16
C THR A 143 -16.47 21.18 51.74
N PHE A 144 -17.71 20.82 52.11
CA PHE A 144 -18.36 19.57 51.70
C PHE A 144 -18.76 19.52 50.23
N ILE A 145 -18.92 20.66 49.55
CA ILE A 145 -19.28 20.75 48.13
C ILE A 145 -18.04 21.01 47.28
N VAL A 146 -17.15 21.88 47.71
CA VAL A 146 -15.96 22.30 46.95
C VAL A 146 -14.88 21.22 46.90
N LEU A 147 -14.67 20.48 48.00
CA LEU A 147 -13.66 19.42 48.05
C LEU A 147 -13.96 18.25 47.10
N PRO A 148 -15.18 17.67 47.05
CA PRO A 148 -15.50 16.64 46.06
C PRO A 148 -15.49 17.17 44.63
N LEU A 149 -15.86 18.45 44.39
CA LEU A 149 -15.79 19.05 43.07
C LEU A 149 -14.33 19.17 42.57
N LEU A 150 -13.42 19.60 43.43
CA LEU A 150 -11.98 19.66 43.15
C LEU A 150 -11.38 18.27 42.94
N LEU A 151 -11.84 17.24 43.65
CA LEU A 151 -11.43 15.86 43.44
C LEU A 151 -11.93 15.32 42.10
N ILE A 152 -13.16 15.64 41.71
CA ILE A 152 -13.71 15.28 40.40
C ILE A 152 -12.94 15.98 39.27
N ILE A 153 -12.68 17.28 39.38
CA ILE A 153 -11.89 18.05 38.44
C ILE A 153 -10.46 17.47 38.35
N GLY A 154 -9.85 17.17 39.50
CA GLY A 154 -8.53 16.54 39.55
C GLY A 154 -8.50 15.16 38.92
N LEU A 155 -9.54 14.35 39.13
CA LEU A 155 -9.70 13.04 38.53
C LEU A 155 -9.93 13.16 37.00
N CYS A 156 -10.80 14.08 36.59
CA CYS A 156 -11.02 14.35 35.16
C CYS A 156 -9.76 14.85 34.46
N ALA A 157 -9.02 15.77 35.11
CA ALA A 157 -7.74 16.24 34.60
C ALA A 157 -6.69 15.09 34.51
N PHE A 158 -6.62 14.25 35.55
CA PHE A 158 -5.74 13.09 35.59
C PHE A 158 -6.08 12.10 34.47
N LEU A 159 -7.36 11.75 34.29
CA LEU A 159 -7.84 10.88 33.23
C LEU A 159 -7.58 11.49 31.83
N TYR A 160 -7.79 12.80 31.67
CA TYR A 160 -7.48 13.53 30.45
C TYR A 160 -5.99 13.52 30.14
N PHE A 161 -5.11 13.74 31.14
CA PHE A 161 -3.67 13.65 30.92
C PHE A 161 -3.21 12.23 30.66
N GLN A 162 -3.80 11.24 31.28
CA GLN A 162 -3.52 9.83 31.05
C GLN A 162 -3.96 9.39 29.64
N SER A 163 -5.13 9.83 29.18
CA SER A 163 -5.60 9.62 27.82
C SER A 163 -4.62 10.19 26.79
N LYS A 164 -4.18 11.46 26.96
CA LYS A 164 -3.20 12.08 26.06
C LYS A 164 -1.83 11.43 26.05
N SER A 165 -1.41 10.80 27.15
CA SER A 165 -0.11 10.11 27.23
C SER A 165 -0.10 8.77 26.49
N ASN A 166 -1.27 8.30 26.06
CA ASN A 166 -1.46 7.00 25.43
C ASN A 166 -1.71 7.09 23.91
N MET A 167 -1.60 8.28 23.33
CA MET A 167 -1.80 8.51 21.89
C MET A 167 -0.49 8.40 21.12
N ILE A 168 -0.57 7.80 19.93
CA ILE A 168 0.57 7.71 19.01
C ILE A 168 0.82 9.10 18.39
N THR A 169 2.07 9.54 18.46
CA THR A 169 2.49 10.75 17.74
C THR A 169 3.07 10.38 16.40
N PHE A 170 2.34 10.64 15.33
CA PHE A 170 2.77 10.37 13.97
C PHE A 170 3.69 11.48 13.47
N ALA A 171 4.79 11.08 12.82
CA ALA A 171 5.69 12.00 12.13
C ALA A 171 5.08 12.48 10.80
N ASP A 172 4.33 11.61 10.13
CA ASP A 172 3.67 11.88 8.85
C ASP A 172 2.18 12.18 9.04
N PRO A 173 1.70 13.40 8.72
CA PRO A 173 0.29 13.75 8.85
C PRO A 173 -0.64 12.96 7.92
N ALA A 174 -0.17 12.52 6.75
CA ALA A 174 -0.96 11.71 5.83
C ALA A 174 -1.20 10.31 6.42
N VAL A 175 -0.15 9.69 6.97
CA VAL A 175 -0.28 8.42 7.70
C VAL A 175 -1.22 8.56 8.88
N LYS A 176 -1.09 9.64 9.70
CA LYS A 176 -2.02 9.90 10.79
C LYS A 176 -3.46 9.95 10.31
N ALA A 177 -3.73 10.71 9.26
CA ALA A 177 -5.09 10.88 8.73
C ALA A 177 -5.69 9.54 8.28
N LEU A 178 -4.92 8.70 7.61
CA LEU A 178 -5.34 7.36 7.20
C LEU A 178 -5.60 6.45 8.39
N CYS A 179 -4.67 6.41 9.36
CA CYS A 179 -4.82 5.57 10.54
C CYS A 179 -6.03 5.95 11.39
N VAL A 180 -6.25 7.24 11.64
CA VAL A 180 -7.42 7.75 12.37
C VAL A 180 -8.70 7.43 11.61
N ALA A 181 -8.73 7.64 10.29
CA ALA A 181 -9.92 7.37 9.49
C ALA A 181 -10.36 5.90 9.51
N HIS A 182 -9.42 4.96 9.75
CA HIS A 182 -9.70 3.52 9.68
C HIS A 182 -9.81 2.86 11.05
N TRP A 183 -9.03 3.29 12.04
CA TRP A 183 -8.83 2.57 13.29
C TRP A 183 -9.06 3.37 14.56
N ASP A 184 -9.42 4.66 14.49
CA ASP A 184 -9.95 5.43 15.61
C ASP A 184 -11.35 4.90 15.95
N THR A 185 -11.44 4.09 16.99
CA THR A 185 -12.67 3.38 17.36
C THR A 185 -13.53 4.17 18.34
N ASP A 186 -12.96 5.10 19.10
CA ASP A 186 -13.66 5.92 20.08
C ASP A 186 -14.05 7.31 19.52
N GLY A 187 -13.49 7.69 18.34
CA GLY A 187 -13.86 8.89 17.60
C GLY A 187 -13.27 10.16 18.20
N ASP A 188 -12.17 10.08 18.94
CA ASP A 188 -11.52 11.23 19.55
C ASP A 188 -10.61 12.02 18.59
N GLY A 189 -10.38 11.49 17.37
CA GLY A 189 -9.57 12.11 16.32
C GLY A 189 -8.07 11.85 16.43
N GLU A 190 -7.67 10.95 17.33
CA GLU A 190 -6.32 10.47 17.54
C GLU A 190 -6.28 8.94 17.37
N LEU A 191 -5.12 8.33 17.38
CA LEU A 191 -4.98 6.88 17.45
C LEU A 191 -4.17 6.52 18.71
N SER A 192 -4.77 5.73 19.57
CA SER A 192 -4.11 5.22 20.77
C SER A 192 -3.25 3.99 20.46
N TYR A 193 -2.31 3.68 21.38
CA TYR A 193 -1.53 2.43 21.28
C TYR A 193 -2.42 1.18 21.40
N GLU A 194 -3.53 1.25 22.15
CA GLU A 194 -4.49 0.15 22.28
C GLU A 194 -5.25 -0.11 20.97
N GLU A 195 -5.68 0.94 20.29
CA GLU A 195 -6.37 0.81 18.99
C GLU A 195 -5.43 0.26 17.94
N ALA A 196 -4.21 0.81 17.83
CA ALA A 196 -3.19 0.29 16.93
C ALA A 196 -2.86 -1.18 17.20
N ALA A 197 -2.82 -1.59 18.47
CA ALA A 197 -2.57 -2.99 18.85
C ALA A 197 -3.71 -3.96 18.47
N LEU A 198 -4.91 -3.47 18.22
CA LEU A 198 -6.06 -4.27 17.77
C LEU A 198 -6.08 -4.48 16.25
N VAL A 199 -5.29 -3.72 15.49
CA VAL A 199 -5.19 -3.88 14.04
C VAL A 199 -4.44 -5.16 13.72
N THR A 200 -5.09 -6.06 13.01
CA THR A 200 -4.52 -7.36 12.61
C THR A 200 -4.25 -7.46 11.13
N ASP A 201 -4.77 -6.53 10.33
CA ASP A 201 -4.60 -6.42 8.89
C ASP A 201 -4.60 -4.93 8.49
N LEU A 202 -3.73 -4.54 7.57
CA LEU A 202 -3.70 -3.18 7.02
C LEU A 202 -4.65 -3.02 5.84
N GLU A 203 -5.14 -4.13 5.30
CA GLU A 203 -5.95 -4.15 4.08
C GLU A 203 -5.26 -3.36 2.94
N ASP A 204 -6.01 -2.60 2.16
CA ASP A 204 -5.52 -1.76 1.08
C ASP A 204 -5.38 -0.26 1.46
N VAL A 205 -5.32 0.05 2.77
CA VAL A 205 -5.35 1.43 3.30
C VAL A 205 -4.25 2.30 2.72
N PHE A 206 -3.06 1.75 2.49
CA PHE A 206 -1.90 2.48 1.97
C PHE A 206 -1.59 2.14 0.50
N CYS A 207 -2.37 1.24 -0.13
CA CYS A 207 -2.13 0.80 -1.50
C CYS A 207 -2.11 1.99 -2.48
N GLU A 208 -1.02 2.11 -3.26
CA GLU A 208 -0.80 3.18 -4.25
C GLU A 208 -0.84 4.61 -3.66
N ASP A 209 -0.69 4.76 -2.33
CA ASP A 209 -0.69 6.08 -1.71
C ASP A 209 0.70 6.73 -1.85
N THR A 210 0.78 7.77 -2.69
CA THR A 210 2.00 8.53 -2.92
C THR A 210 2.14 9.75 -2.00
N THR A 211 1.22 9.94 -1.05
CA THR A 211 1.27 11.08 -0.11
C THR A 211 2.07 10.75 1.14
N ILE A 212 2.13 9.46 1.54
CA ILE A 212 2.88 9.02 2.71
C ILE A 212 4.39 9.03 2.45
N THR A 213 5.15 9.52 3.41
CA THR A 213 6.61 9.65 3.32
C THR A 213 7.36 8.84 4.36
N SER A 214 6.72 8.55 5.50
CA SER A 214 7.30 7.72 6.57
C SER A 214 6.21 7.09 7.43
N PHE A 215 6.40 5.84 7.85
CA PHE A 215 5.50 5.15 8.77
C PHE A 215 6.27 4.36 9.84
N ASN A 216 7.07 5.08 10.63
CA ASN A 216 7.84 4.46 11.71
C ASN A 216 6.94 4.03 12.88
N GLU A 217 5.76 4.62 13.01
CA GLU A 217 4.76 4.31 14.03
C GLU A 217 4.06 2.98 13.78
N LEU A 218 4.23 2.35 12.60
CA LEU A 218 3.73 1.00 12.34
C LEU A 218 4.24 -0.02 13.38
N GLN A 219 5.42 0.20 13.97
CA GLN A 219 5.95 -0.64 15.06
C GLN A 219 4.99 -0.82 16.23
N TYR A 220 4.04 0.09 16.43
CA TYR A 220 3.04 0.04 17.52
C TYR A 220 1.80 -0.78 17.16
N PHE A 221 1.65 -1.21 15.91
CA PHE A 221 0.57 -2.07 15.44
C PHE A 221 0.85 -3.53 15.79
N THR A 222 0.88 -3.81 17.08
CA THR A 222 1.36 -5.09 17.62
C THR A 222 0.42 -6.27 17.37
N GLY A 223 -0.77 -6.03 16.85
CA GLY A 223 -1.70 -7.06 16.36
C GLY A 223 -1.31 -7.65 15.00
N LEU A 224 -0.48 -6.92 14.22
CA LEU A 224 -0.06 -7.38 12.91
C LEU A 224 0.92 -8.55 13.00
N THR A 225 0.57 -9.65 12.36
CA THR A 225 1.46 -10.82 12.21
C THR A 225 1.97 -11.02 10.78
N ALA A 226 1.43 -10.25 9.84
CA ALA A 226 1.85 -10.18 8.45
C ALA A 226 1.81 -8.71 7.97
N ILE A 227 2.69 -8.36 7.03
CA ILE A 227 2.44 -7.23 6.14
C ILE A 227 1.75 -7.83 4.93
N GLY A 228 0.46 -7.54 4.79
CA GLY A 228 -0.44 -8.18 3.83
C GLY A 228 -0.06 -7.95 2.38
N GLU A 229 -0.66 -8.74 1.48
CA GLU A 229 -0.46 -8.60 0.03
C GLU A 229 -0.79 -7.17 -0.42
N CYS A 230 0.10 -6.57 -1.19
CA CYS A 230 -0.04 -5.21 -1.72
C CYS A 230 -0.21 -4.09 -0.67
N ALA A 231 0.04 -4.32 0.62
CA ALA A 231 -0.24 -3.35 1.70
C ALA A 231 0.37 -1.96 1.45
N PHE A 232 1.57 -1.88 0.89
CA PHE A 232 2.28 -0.64 0.53
C PHE A 232 2.68 -0.59 -0.95
N ILE A 233 2.01 -1.36 -1.82
CA ILE A 233 2.31 -1.34 -3.25
C ILE A 233 2.20 0.08 -3.80
N GLY A 234 3.19 0.54 -4.57
CA GLY A 234 3.15 1.86 -5.21
C GLY A 234 3.33 3.07 -4.26
N CYS A 235 3.64 2.87 -2.97
CA CYS A 235 3.97 3.96 -2.04
C CYS A 235 5.32 4.58 -2.40
N SER A 236 5.39 5.22 -3.57
CA SER A 236 6.64 5.66 -4.20
C SER A 236 7.39 6.77 -3.44
N ASN A 237 6.74 7.45 -2.51
CA ASN A 237 7.35 8.48 -1.66
C ASN A 237 7.69 7.99 -0.23
N LEU A 238 7.40 6.72 0.09
CA LEU A 238 7.73 6.15 1.40
C LEU A 238 9.24 5.97 1.53
N THR A 239 9.88 6.72 2.43
CA THR A 239 11.33 6.70 2.63
C THR A 239 11.78 5.83 3.79
N SER A 240 10.90 5.66 4.81
CA SER A 240 11.21 4.88 6.02
C SER A 240 9.96 4.24 6.61
N ILE A 241 10.14 3.04 7.13
CA ILE A 241 9.11 2.27 7.83
C ILE A 241 9.78 1.38 8.88
N ILE A 242 9.13 1.24 10.05
CA ILE A 242 9.58 0.30 11.09
C ILE A 242 8.50 -0.74 11.29
N LEU A 243 8.83 -1.99 10.99
CA LEU A 243 7.91 -3.12 11.10
C LEU A 243 7.71 -3.55 12.55
N PRO A 244 6.48 -3.97 12.94
CA PRO A 244 6.22 -4.56 14.25
C PRO A 244 7.02 -5.84 14.46
N ASN A 245 7.50 -6.07 15.68
CA ASN A 245 8.27 -7.26 16.04
C ASN A 245 7.50 -8.59 15.89
N GLN A 246 6.15 -8.54 15.85
CA GLN A 246 5.28 -9.70 15.74
C GLN A 246 5.12 -10.22 14.32
N VAL A 247 5.55 -9.44 13.32
CA VAL A 247 5.45 -9.78 11.90
C VAL A 247 6.26 -11.03 11.60
N LYS A 248 5.61 -12.01 10.97
CA LYS A 248 6.16 -13.31 10.57
C LYS A 248 6.29 -13.45 9.06
N SER A 249 5.46 -12.73 8.30
CA SER A 249 5.51 -12.74 6.84
C SER A 249 5.41 -11.34 6.26
N ILE A 250 6.08 -11.17 5.13
CA ILE A 250 5.91 -10.05 4.22
C ILE A 250 5.36 -10.68 2.95
N ASP A 251 4.08 -10.42 2.69
CA ASP A 251 3.35 -11.15 1.67
C ASP A 251 3.61 -10.57 0.26
N ALA A 252 3.02 -11.18 -0.77
CA ALA A 252 3.31 -10.84 -2.15
C ALA A 252 3.07 -9.35 -2.45
N HIS A 253 4.01 -8.72 -3.17
CA HIS A 253 3.94 -7.30 -3.57
C HIS A 253 3.82 -6.29 -2.40
N ALA A 254 4.04 -6.70 -1.15
CA ALA A 254 3.77 -5.86 0.03
C ALA A 254 4.41 -4.46 -0.04
N PHE A 255 5.61 -4.33 -0.61
CA PHE A 255 6.35 -3.08 -0.82
C PHE A 255 6.71 -2.82 -2.29
N ALA A 256 6.06 -3.51 -3.24
CA ALA A 256 6.41 -3.34 -4.65
C ALA A 256 6.20 -1.87 -5.09
N GLY A 257 7.20 -1.29 -5.76
CA GLY A 257 7.16 0.11 -6.20
C GLY A 257 7.41 1.16 -5.10
N CYS A 258 7.83 0.76 -3.89
CA CYS A 258 8.31 1.71 -2.87
C CYS A 258 9.70 2.26 -3.27
N SER A 259 9.74 3.03 -4.36
CA SER A 259 10.96 3.40 -5.05
C SER A 259 11.89 4.32 -4.26
N THR A 260 11.40 5.02 -3.24
CA THR A 260 12.20 5.89 -2.35
C THR A 260 12.57 5.24 -1.01
N LEU A 261 12.13 4.00 -0.75
CA LEU A 261 12.47 3.28 0.48
C LEU A 261 13.97 2.99 0.50
N THR A 262 14.69 3.59 1.48
CA THR A 262 16.17 3.53 1.51
C THR A 262 16.70 2.36 2.32
N SER A 263 15.92 1.87 3.28
CA SER A 263 16.31 0.75 4.14
C SER A 263 15.07 0.02 4.65
N ILE A 264 15.23 -1.27 4.91
CA ILE A 264 14.25 -2.11 5.60
C ILE A 264 14.98 -2.97 6.63
N ILE A 265 14.42 -3.01 7.85
CA ILE A 265 14.92 -3.89 8.91
C ILE A 265 13.86 -4.95 9.14
N PHE A 266 14.22 -6.19 8.85
CA PHE A 266 13.36 -7.34 9.12
C PHE A 266 13.38 -7.69 10.60
N PRO A 267 12.23 -7.76 11.29
CA PRO A 267 12.16 -8.27 12.66
C PRO A 267 12.66 -9.72 12.77
N ASP A 268 13.18 -10.08 13.94
CA ASP A 268 13.69 -11.43 14.22
C ASP A 268 12.65 -12.56 14.10
N ASN A 269 11.36 -12.23 14.01
CA ASN A 269 10.28 -13.18 13.83
C ASN A 269 9.86 -13.40 12.37
N VAL A 270 10.40 -12.63 11.41
CA VAL A 270 10.08 -12.81 9.99
C VAL A 270 10.65 -14.12 9.49
N THR A 271 9.77 -15.02 9.04
CA THR A 271 10.14 -16.34 8.52
C THR A 271 9.93 -16.43 7.00
N ARG A 272 9.12 -15.54 6.43
CA ARG A 272 8.72 -15.58 5.01
C ARG A 272 8.76 -14.18 4.41
N ILE A 273 9.40 -14.06 3.26
CA ILE A 273 9.34 -12.91 2.35
C ILE A 273 8.82 -13.48 1.03
N ASP A 274 7.65 -13.03 0.58
CA ASP A 274 6.97 -13.66 -0.55
C ASP A 274 7.38 -13.06 -1.91
N MET A 275 6.79 -13.59 -2.97
CA MET A 275 7.11 -13.20 -4.35
C MET A 275 6.89 -11.69 -4.55
N TYR A 276 7.82 -11.04 -5.27
CA TYR A 276 7.76 -9.61 -5.60
C TYR A 276 7.63 -8.66 -4.40
N ALA A 277 7.89 -9.11 -3.17
CA ALA A 277 7.64 -8.32 -1.96
C ALA A 277 8.31 -6.94 -1.97
N PHE A 278 9.49 -6.81 -2.58
CA PHE A 278 10.28 -5.57 -2.73
C PHE A 278 10.59 -5.24 -4.20
N LEU A 279 9.72 -5.69 -5.13
CA LEU A 279 9.87 -5.37 -6.56
C LEU A 279 10.00 -3.86 -6.74
N ASP A 280 11.00 -3.41 -7.52
CA ASP A 280 11.24 -2.00 -7.84
C ASP A 280 11.43 -1.07 -6.62
N CYS A 281 11.91 -1.58 -5.49
CA CYS A 281 12.41 -0.76 -4.38
C CYS A 281 13.79 -0.19 -4.73
N THR A 282 13.83 0.73 -5.69
CA THR A 282 15.05 1.16 -6.39
C THR A 282 16.06 1.91 -5.53
N SER A 283 15.64 2.46 -4.39
CA SER A 283 16.50 3.23 -3.46
C SER A 283 17.05 2.41 -2.28
N LEU A 284 16.67 1.14 -2.14
CA LEU A 284 17.27 0.28 -1.11
C LEU A 284 18.79 0.17 -1.33
N VAL A 285 19.56 0.37 -0.25
CA VAL A 285 21.04 0.38 -0.29
C VAL A 285 21.62 -0.93 0.17
N GLU A 286 21.03 -1.55 1.18
CA GLU A 286 21.49 -2.78 1.79
C GLU A 286 20.32 -3.72 2.12
N LEU A 287 20.59 -5.02 2.05
CA LEU A 287 19.70 -6.09 2.48
C LEU A 287 20.42 -6.95 3.51
N HIS A 288 19.77 -7.14 4.66
CA HIS A 288 20.21 -8.08 5.69
C HIS A 288 19.11 -9.10 5.93
N ILE A 289 19.39 -10.37 5.63
CA ILE A 289 18.46 -11.50 5.85
C ILE A 289 18.72 -12.09 7.23
N PRO A 290 17.78 -12.01 8.18
CA PRO A 290 17.97 -12.51 9.54
C PRO A 290 17.94 -14.04 9.60
N GLN A 291 18.37 -14.59 10.75
CA GLN A 291 18.41 -16.03 10.99
C GLN A 291 17.05 -16.73 10.87
N SER A 292 15.97 -16.00 11.09
CA SER A 292 14.59 -16.52 11.12
C SER A 292 14.01 -16.79 9.74
N VAL A 293 14.47 -16.09 8.68
CA VAL A 293 13.94 -16.23 7.33
C VAL A 293 14.25 -17.59 6.76
N THR A 294 13.22 -18.36 6.44
CA THR A 294 13.31 -19.71 5.86
C THR A 294 12.68 -19.83 4.49
N HIS A 295 12.01 -18.76 4.02
CA HIS A 295 11.41 -18.71 2.68
C HIS A 295 11.60 -17.32 2.07
N ILE A 296 12.14 -17.30 0.86
CA ILE A 296 12.22 -16.12 -0.01
C ILE A 296 11.53 -16.52 -1.32
N GLY A 297 10.49 -15.80 -1.69
CA GLY A 297 9.72 -16.01 -2.91
C GLY A 297 10.45 -15.56 -4.17
N GLU A 298 9.94 -15.98 -5.31
CA GLU A 298 10.46 -15.62 -6.63
C GLU A 298 10.49 -14.09 -6.81
N ALA A 299 11.58 -13.58 -7.37
CA ALA A 299 11.77 -12.17 -7.68
C ALA A 299 11.49 -11.21 -6.50
N ALA A 300 11.62 -11.68 -5.25
CA ALA A 300 11.29 -10.90 -4.05
C ALA A 300 12.02 -9.55 -3.98
N PHE A 301 13.22 -9.46 -4.55
CA PHE A 301 14.08 -8.27 -4.58
C PHE A 301 14.38 -7.77 -5.99
N ASN A 302 13.58 -8.17 -6.98
CA ASN A 302 13.77 -7.76 -8.36
C ASN A 302 13.69 -6.23 -8.50
N GLY A 303 14.52 -5.63 -9.35
CA GLY A 303 14.53 -4.17 -9.54
C GLY A 303 15.09 -3.35 -8.38
N THR A 304 15.71 -3.94 -7.37
CA THR A 304 16.36 -3.21 -6.26
C THR A 304 17.73 -2.63 -6.69
N LEU A 305 17.68 -1.56 -7.47
CA LEU A 305 18.84 -1.02 -8.21
C LEU A 305 19.95 -0.45 -7.31
N GLY A 306 19.57 0.09 -6.15
CA GLY A 306 20.46 0.74 -5.20
C GLY A 306 21.25 -0.21 -4.33
N VAL A 307 20.88 -1.50 -4.29
CA VAL A 307 21.48 -2.49 -3.40
C VAL A 307 22.94 -2.76 -3.82
N THR A 308 23.86 -2.48 -2.91
CA THR A 308 25.30 -2.73 -3.06
C THR A 308 25.82 -3.75 -2.05
N THR A 309 25.05 -4.04 -1.02
CA THR A 309 25.44 -4.96 0.05
C THR A 309 24.29 -5.90 0.36
N ILE A 310 24.55 -7.20 0.25
CA ILE A 310 23.64 -8.27 0.66
C ILE A 310 24.36 -9.14 1.70
N THR A 311 23.75 -9.28 2.87
CA THR A 311 24.26 -10.15 3.94
C THR A 311 23.17 -11.07 4.45
N VAL A 312 23.57 -12.25 4.91
CA VAL A 312 22.69 -13.22 5.57
C VAL A 312 23.32 -13.54 6.94
N ASP A 313 22.50 -13.59 8.00
CA ASP A 313 22.95 -13.96 9.34
C ASP A 313 23.62 -15.35 9.30
N GLU A 314 24.80 -15.48 9.89
CA GLU A 314 25.58 -16.73 9.88
C GLU A 314 24.85 -17.93 10.49
N ARG A 315 23.81 -17.68 11.31
CA ARG A 315 22.96 -18.69 11.93
C ARG A 315 21.75 -19.05 11.10
N ASN A 316 21.54 -18.42 9.94
CA ASN A 316 20.40 -18.75 9.09
C ASN A 316 20.53 -20.21 8.60
N PRO A 317 19.48 -21.07 8.80
CA PRO A 317 19.59 -22.49 8.49
C PRO A 317 19.40 -22.82 6.99
N ILE A 318 18.89 -21.88 6.20
CA ILE A 318 18.50 -22.11 4.79
C ILE A 318 19.38 -21.34 3.83
N TYR A 319 19.69 -20.06 4.17
CA TYR A 319 20.40 -19.15 3.29
C TYR A 319 21.77 -18.78 3.87
N ASP A 320 22.68 -18.41 2.99
CA ASP A 320 23.97 -17.84 3.35
C ASP A 320 24.42 -16.77 2.34
N SER A 321 25.42 -15.99 2.73
CA SER A 321 26.16 -15.06 1.85
C SER A 321 27.66 -15.35 1.98
N ARG A 322 28.01 -16.62 1.72
CA ARG A 322 29.38 -17.17 1.89
C ARG A 322 30.43 -16.33 1.17
N ASN A 323 31.61 -16.24 1.78
CA ASN A 323 32.72 -15.47 1.24
C ASN A 323 32.45 -13.98 1.02
N ASN A 324 31.43 -13.42 1.71
CA ASN A 324 30.97 -12.04 1.50
C ASN A 324 30.61 -11.75 0.04
N CYS A 325 29.92 -12.70 -0.59
CA CYS A 325 29.64 -12.68 -2.03
C CYS A 325 28.63 -11.61 -2.48
N ASN A 326 28.01 -10.89 -1.54
CA ASN A 326 26.90 -9.96 -1.83
C ASN A 326 25.77 -10.60 -2.62
N ALA A 327 25.33 -11.78 -2.17
CA ALA A 327 24.21 -12.52 -2.73
C ALA A 327 23.49 -13.31 -1.65
N ILE A 328 22.26 -13.70 -1.92
CA ILE A 328 21.51 -14.69 -1.13
C ILE A 328 21.68 -16.03 -1.81
N ILE A 329 22.23 -17.01 -1.10
CA ILE A 329 22.45 -18.36 -1.61
C ILE A 329 21.62 -19.33 -0.78
N GLU A 330 20.80 -20.15 -1.42
CA GLU A 330 20.18 -21.32 -0.79
C GLU A 330 21.25 -22.39 -0.59
N THR A 331 21.65 -22.59 0.67
CA THR A 331 22.84 -23.37 1.07
C THR A 331 22.80 -24.81 0.58
N ALA A 332 21.66 -25.48 0.78
CA ALA A 332 21.53 -26.92 0.45
C ALA A 332 21.55 -27.18 -1.05
N ALA A 333 21.02 -26.27 -1.86
CA ALA A 333 20.94 -26.39 -3.32
C ALA A 333 22.16 -25.80 -4.03
N ASN A 334 23.04 -25.06 -3.34
CA ASN A 334 24.05 -24.18 -3.93
C ASN A 334 23.48 -23.30 -5.03
N LYS A 335 22.29 -22.73 -4.75
CA LYS A 335 21.48 -21.95 -5.69
C LYS A 335 21.55 -20.48 -5.27
N LEU A 336 21.97 -19.59 -6.17
CA LEU A 336 21.97 -18.16 -5.96
C LEU A 336 20.57 -17.63 -6.25
N VAL A 337 19.90 -17.14 -5.20
CA VAL A 337 18.50 -16.69 -5.23
C VAL A 337 18.39 -15.23 -5.62
N ALA A 338 19.26 -14.36 -5.12
CA ALA A 338 19.29 -12.95 -5.46
C ALA A 338 20.71 -12.39 -5.40
N GLY A 339 21.05 -11.57 -6.37
CA GLY A 339 22.32 -10.87 -6.45
C GLY A 339 22.14 -9.36 -6.59
N CYS A 340 23.27 -8.63 -6.48
CA CYS A 340 23.32 -7.19 -6.74
C CYS A 340 24.49 -6.84 -7.67
N CYS A 341 24.69 -5.55 -7.97
CA CYS A 341 25.77 -5.12 -8.85
C CYS A 341 27.18 -5.43 -8.32
N ALA A 342 27.34 -5.68 -7.01
CA ALA A 342 28.60 -6.00 -6.36
C ALA A 342 28.79 -7.52 -6.10
N THR A 343 27.89 -8.36 -6.60
CA THR A 343 27.96 -9.81 -6.38
C THR A 343 29.18 -10.44 -7.04
N VAL A 344 29.87 -11.27 -6.28
CA VAL A 344 30.91 -12.17 -6.77
C VAL A 344 30.42 -13.61 -6.57
N ILE A 345 30.00 -14.28 -7.65
CA ILE A 345 29.43 -15.63 -7.57
C ILE A 345 30.49 -16.61 -7.01
N PRO A 346 30.24 -17.28 -5.88
CA PRO A 346 31.13 -18.29 -5.34
C PRO A 346 31.29 -19.50 -6.29
N THR A 347 32.46 -20.12 -6.26
CA THR A 347 32.81 -21.22 -7.16
C THR A 347 32.05 -22.52 -6.90
N ASP A 348 31.37 -22.65 -5.79
CA ASP A 348 30.54 -23.79 -5.42
C ASP A 348 29.05 -23.59 -5.72
N VAL A 349 28.67 -22.39 -6.17
CA VAL A 349 27.32 -22.16 -6.75
C VAL A 349 27.18 -22.91 -8.05
N THR A 350 26.08 -23.63 -8.20
CA THR A 350 25.79 -24.46 -9.37
C THR A 350 24.53 -24.03 -10.14
N ILE A 351 23.65 -23.26 -9.50
CA ILE A 351 22.38 -22.79 -10.08
C ILE A 351 22.27 -21.28 -9.85
N ILE A 352 21.86 -20.56 -10.88
CA ILE A 352 21.38 -19.18 -10.81
C ILE A 352 19.87 -19.24 -10.95
N ASP A 353 19.16 -18.77 -9.92
CA ASP A 353 17.70 -18.88 -9.80
C ASP A 353 16.95 -17.93 -10.74
N ASN A 354 15.62 -18.13 -10.84
CA ASN A 354 14.73 -17.25 -11.57
C ASN A 354 14.92 -15.81 -11.10
N ASP A 355 15.01 -14.89 -12.07
CA ASP A 355 15.09 -13.45 -11.84
C ASP A 355 16.18 -13.00 -10.84
N ALA A 356 17.24 -13.78 -10.62
CA ALA A 356 18.28 -13.51 -9.61
C ALA A 356 18.93 -12.12 -9.75
N TRP A 357 18.99 -11.56 -10.96
CA TRP A 357 19.35 -10.17 -11.28
C TRP A 357 18.31 -9.49 -12.18
N GLY A 358 17.08 -9.97 -12.17
CA GLY A 358 16.02 -9.36 -12.96
C GLY A 358 15.88 -7.87 -12.67
N GLY A 359 15.85 -7.05 -13.70
CA GLY A 359 15.76 -5.59 -13.55
C GLY A 359 16.98 -4.92 -12.90
N CYS A 360 18.12 -5.62 -12.74
CA CYS A 360 19.32 -5.03 -12.14
C CYS A 360 20.05 -4.10 -13.13
N TRP A 361 19.57 -2.87 -13.30
CA TRP A 361 20.17 -1.91 -14.24
C TRP A 361 21.54 -1.36 -13.81
N SER A 362 22.00 -1.68 -12.61
CA SER A 362 23.33 -1.31 -12.13
C SER A 362 24.41 -2.34 -12.40
N LEU A 363 24.04 -3.57 -12.84
CA LEU A 363 24.96 -4.64 -13.16
C LEU A 363 25.68 -4.38 -14.49
N LYS A 364 26.98 -4.15 -14.48
CA LYS A 364 27.77 -3.86 -15.69
C LYS A 364 28.48 -5.09 -16.25
N SER A 365 28.90 -5.99 -15.40
CA SER A 365 29.58 -7.20 -15.79
C SER A 365 29.34 -8.31 -14.78
N ILE A 366 29.36 -9.55 -15.25
CA ILE A 366 29.25 -10.74 -14.40
C ILE A 366 30.26 -11.81 -14.83
N ARG A 367 30.83 -12.50 -13.86
CA ARG A 367 31.66 -13.68 -14.09
C ARG A 367 30.91 -14.94 -13.64
N LEU A 368 30.71 -15.87 -14.57
CA LEU A 368 30.06 -17.15 -14.33
C LEU A 368 31.14 -18.20 -14.02
N PRO A 369 31.23 -18.73 -12.79
CA PRO A 369 32.20 -19.76 -12.41
C PRO A 369 31.99 -21.05 -13.21
N LYS A 370 33.06 -21.82 -13.30
CA LYS A 370 33.09 -23.09 -14.08
C LYS A 370 32.08 -24.15 -13.65
N ASN A 371 31.57 -24.07 -12.40
CA ASN A 371 30.65 -25.03 -11.80
C ASN A 371 29.18 -24.71 -11.98
N ILE A 372 28.83 -23.60 -12.66
CA ILE A 372 27.45 -23.31 -12.99
C ILE A 372 26.96 -24.39 -13.97
N LEU A 373 25.82 -24.99 -13.62
CA LEU A 373 25.17 -26.06 -14.37
C LEU A 373 23.83 -25.64 -14.94
N ARG A 374 23.20 -24.58 -14.34
CA ARG A 374 21.90 -24.11 -14.77
C ARG A 374 21.76 -22.59 -14.50
N ILE A 375 21.16 -21.90 -15.44
CA ILE A 375 20.70 -20.51 -15.36
C ILE A 375 19.21 -20.57 -15.67
N GLU A 376 18.41 -20.22 -14.67
CA GLU A 376 16.96 -20.35 -14.75
C GLU A 376 16.31 -19.14 -15.44
N HIS A 377 14.99 -19.18 -15.59
CA HIS A 377 14.19 -18.19 -16.33
C HIS A 377 14.47 -16.77 -15.83
N GLY A 378 14.60 -15.82 -16.74
CA GLY A 378 14.73 -14.40 -16.40
C GLY A 378 15.96 -14.00 -15.58
N ALA A 379 16.92 -14.90 -15.31
CA ALA A 379 18.01 -14.69 -14.33
C ALA A 379 18.74 -13.34 -14.47
N PHE A 380 18.91 -12.83 -15.70
CA PHE A 380 19.48 -11.51 -16.02
C PHE A 380 18.54 -10.64 -16.85
N ASN A 381 17.24 -10.97 -16.89
CA ASN A 381 16.26 -10.25 -17.68
C ASN A 381 16.21 -8.76 -17.25
N TRP A 382 16.13 -7.86 -18.24
CA TRP A 382 16.18 -6.41 -18.03
C TRP A 382 17.45 -5.87 -17.33
N ALA A 383 18.57 -6.64 -17.32
CA ALA A 383 19.87 -6.12 -16.91
C ALA A 383 20.49 -5.24 -18.02
N ILE A 384 19.83 -4.14 -18.36
CA ILE A 384 20.09 -3.30 -19.54
C ILE A 384 21.49 -2.66 -19.59
N THR A 385 22.22 -2.65 -18.50
CA THR A 385 23.61 -2.16 -18.42
C THR A 385 24.65 -3.25 -18.44
N LEU A 386 24.24 -4.52 -18.48
CA LEU A 386 25.14 -5.67 -18.55
C LEU A 386 25.87 -5.69 -19.90
N ASN A 387 27.13 -5.25 -19.88
CA ASN A 387 27.94 -5.11 -21.08
C ASN A 387 28.96 -6.23 -21.30
N ALA A 388 29.22 -7.05 -20.26
CA ALA A 388 30.19 -8.12 -20.33
C ALA A 388 29.77 -9.30 -19.46
N VAL A 389 29.74 -10.48 -20.07
CA VAL A 389 29.64 -11.77 -19.39
C VAL A 389 30.93 -12.52 -19.62
N VAL A 390 31.60 -12.92 -18.53
CA VAL A 390 32.80 -13.76 -18.61
C VAL A 390 32.45 -15.14 -18.07
N SER A 391 32.42 -16.13 -18.94
CA SER A 391 32.12 -17.51 -18.54
C SER A 391 33.39 -18.34 -18.41
N GLU A 392 33.50 -19.09 -17.31
CA GLU A 392 34.53 -20.08 -17.07
C GLU A 392 34.04 -21.53 -17.33
N ILE A 393 32.81 -21.67 -17.82
CA ILE A 393 32.14 -22.94 -18.05
C ILE A 393 32.80 -23.63 -19.27
N LYS A 394 33.40 -24.79 -19.07
CA LYS A 394 34.08 -25.53 -20.16
C LYS A 394 33.13 -26.35 -21.03
N VAL A 395 32.01 -26.79 -20.45
CA VAL A 395 30.96 -27.54 -21.12
C VAL A 395 29.69 -26.73 -21.03
N PRO A 396 29.40 -25.87 -22.00
CA PRO A 396 28.21 -25.02 -21.95
C PRO A 396 26.92 -25.86 -22.07
N PHE A 397 25.85 -25.30 -21.52
CA PHE A 397 24.52 -25.88 -21.51
C PHE A 397 23.52 -24.86 -22.06
N GLN A 398 22.36 -25.30 -22.45
CA GLN A 398 21.26 -24.42 -22.80
C GLN A 398 20.68 -23.85 -21.52
N PHE A 399 20.58 -22.52 -21.42
CA PHE A 399 19.89 -21.83 -20.31
C PHE A 399 18.38 -21.75 -20.59
N GLU A 400 17.63 -21.42 -19.53
CA GLU A 400 16.17 -21.27 -19.62
C GLU A 400 15.78 -20.04 -20.44
N GLU A 401 14.53 -19.99 -20.92
CA GLU A 401 13.98 -18.86 -21.68
C GLU A 401 14.14 -17.54 -20.93
N GLU A 402 14.30 -16.45 -21.66
CA GLU A 402 14.45 -15.07 -21.15
C GLU A 402 15.62 -14.84 -20.19
N ALA A 403 16.49 -15.83 -19.93
CA ALA A 403 17.58 -15.70 -18.95
C ALA A 403 18.50 -14.48 -19.21
N PHE A 404 18.69 -14.09 -20.48
CA PHE A 404 19.49 -12.94 -20.90
C PHE A 404 18.69 -11.97 -21.79
N ASP A 405 17.38 -11.93 -21.66
CA ASP A 405 16.58 -10.99 -22.44
C ASP A 405 16.77 -9.55 -21.95
N HIS A 406 16.73 -8.61 -22.88
CA HIS A 406 16.87 -7.17 -22.60
C HIS A 406 18.14 -6.79 -21.82
N ILE A 407 19.24 -7.54 -21.99
CA ILE A 407 20.58 -7.16 -21.49
C ILE A 407 21.16 -6.01 -22.32
N GLY A 408 22.31 -5.47 -21.94
CA GLY A 408 22.98 -4.36 -22.64
C GLY A 408 23.13 -4.62 -24.15
N GLY A 409 22.75 -3.63 -24.97
CA GLY A 409 22.66 -3.77 -26.43
C GLY A 409 23.97 -4.10 -27.17
N GLU A 410 25.12 -4.04 -26.48
CA GLU A 410 26.45 -4.42 -26.97
C GLU A 410 27.14 -5.35 -25.99
N CYS A 411 26.37 -6.18 -25.26
CA CYS A 411 26.94 -7.12 -24.30
C CYS A 411 27.85 -8.13 -25.01
N THR A 412 29.07 -8.26 -24.49
CA THR A 412 30.06 -9.24 -24.96
C THR A 412 30.04 -10.49 -24.10
N LEU A 413 30.26 -11.65 -24.69
CA LEU A 413 30.48 -12.91 -24.00
C LEU A 413 31.92 -13.35 -24.20
N THR A 414 32.66 -13.52 -23.11
CA THR A 414 34.00 -14.15 -23.14
C THR A 414 33.88 -15.56 -22.63
N VAL A 415 34.36 -16.53 -23.43
CA VAL A 415 34.30 -17.98 -23.13
C VAL A 415 35.69 -18.58 -23.03
N PRO A 416 35.87 -19.76 -22.40
CA PRO A 416 37.16 -20.43 -22.36
C PRO A 416 37.69 -20.75 -23.76
N HIS A 417 39.04 -20.71 -23.91
CA HIS A 417 39.68 -21.00 -25.20
C HIS A 417 39.25 -22.35 -25.79
N GLY A 418 38.97 -22.38 -27.10
CA GLY A 418 38.52 -23.56 -27.82
C GLY A 418 37.06 -23.99 -27.54
N THR A 419 36.23 -23.17 -26.89
CA THR A 419 34.84 -23.55 -26.56
C THR A 419 33.77 -22.74 -27.32
N ARG A 420 34.13 -21.73 -28.10
CA ARG A 420 33.17 -20.82 -28.77
C ARG A 420 32.08 -21.55 -29.54
N ASP A 421 32.46 -22.54 -30.38
CA ASP A 421 31.49 -23.28 -31.20
C ASP A 421 30.52 -24.10 -30.32
N ALA A 422 31.00 -24.62 -29.18
CA ALA A 422 30.16 -25.36 -28.26
C ALA A 422 29.14 -24.42 -27.55
N TYR A 423 29.53 -23.17 -27.24
CA TYR A 423 28.60 -22.15 -26.70
C TYR A 423 27.51 -21.78 -27.71
N ILE A 424 27.88 -21.55 -28.96
CA ILE A 424 26.91 -21.26 -30.04
C ILE A 424 25.94 -22.45 -30.22
N ALA A 425 26.45 -23.67 -30.23
CA ALA A 425 25.65 -24.89 -30.34
C ALA A 425 24.69 -25.08 -29.11
N ALA A 426 25.04 -24.56 -27.95
CA ALA A 426 24.23 -24.57 -26.74
C ALA A 426 23.24 -23.36 -26.64
N GLY A 427 23.13 -22.56 -27.70
CA GLY A 427 22.17 -21.43 -27.72
C GLY A 427 22.68 -20.09 -27.19
N TRP A 428 23.98 -19.97 -26.85
CA TRP A 428 24.61 -18.70 -26.49
C TRP A 428 25.02 -17.97 -27.78
N THR A 429 24.14 -17.21 -28.37
CA THR A 429 24.30 -16.67 -29.70
C THR A 429 24.66 -15.19 -29.74
N GLU A 430 25.16 -14.70 -30.86
CA GLU A 430 25.39 -13.26 -31.10
C GLU A 430 24.10 -12.46 -31.26
N GLU A 431 22.93 -13.11 -31.36
CA GLU A 431 21.62 -12.43 -31.27
C GLU A 431 21.37 -11.92 -29.86
N ILE A 432 21.84 -12.67 -28.86
CA ILE A 432 21.77 -12.30 -27.42
C ILE A 432 22.96 -11.41 -27.06
N PHE A 433 24.20 -11.88 -27.37
CA PHE A 433 25.45 -11.18 -27.05
C PHE A 433 25.93 -10.37 -28.26
N LYS A 434 25.24 -9.26 -28.53
CA LYS A 434 25.45 -8.43 -29.74
C LYS A 434 26.83 -7.77 -29.82
N GLY A 435 27.53 -7.65 -28.70
CA GLY A 435 28.94 -7.23 -28.65
C GLY A 435 29.93 -8.29 -29.13
N GLY A 436 29.42 -9.50 -29.41
CA GLY A 436 30.19 -10.63 -29.91
C GLY A 436 30.61 -11.67 -28.86
N ILE A 437 30.96 -12.84 -29.32
CA ILE A 437 31.45 -13.96 -28.51
C ILE A 437 32.96 -14.13 -28.77
N MET A 438 33.75 -13.92 -27.73
CA MET A 438 35.23 -13.95 -27.79
C MET A 438 35.76 -15.09 -26.91
N GLU A 439 36.91 -15.66 -27.34
CA GLU A 439 37.62 -16.63 -26.50
C GLU A 439 38.64 -15.92 -25.60
N ALA A 440 38.76 -16.39 -24.38
CA ALA A 440 39.82 -15.96 -23.47
C ALA A 440 41.20 -16.33 -24.03
N ASN A 441 42.22 -15.52 -23.79
CA ASN A 441 43.58 -15.88 -24.12
C ASN A 441 44.00 -17.13 -23.31
N GLU A 442 44.89 -17.99 -23.87
CA GLU A 442 45.43 -19.17 -23.19
C GLU A 442 46.06 -18.81 -21.83
#